data_fa4d15ac6657e402587dc3c60cd15bd9
#
_entry.id   fa4d15ac6657e402587dc3c60cd15bd9
#
_cell.length_a   1.000
_cell.length_b   1.000
_cell.length_c   1.000
_cell.angle_alpha   90.00
_cell.angle_beta   90.00
_cell.angle_gamma   90.00
#
_symmetry.space_group_name_H-M   'P 1'
#
loop_
_entity.id
_entity.type
_entity.pdbx_description
1 polymer ?
#
loop_
_entity_poly.entity_id
_entity_poly.type
_entity_poly.pdbx_seq_one_letter_code
_entity_poly.pdbx_strand_id
1 'polypeptide(L)'
;MNDQIYQDLKSLHLSGMAQSWMLLHETRKLGELTLQDGMAMLIQAEHDQRTNNRTARLLSQARFRYNASIEELTFDTAQGRDKNQILSLATCEYIKQGASVLVTGPAGVGKSFIASALGHQACFAGYKVRYANMQKLLEDMHMARIESKAARFFDKMAALDLLVIDDFGMKILDGQQLLDFMELIEDRHGRKSTIIASQLPVKNWYDILAKNPTIADAVLDRVVKSAYRIELNGVSMRK
;
A
#
# COMPACT_ATOMS: atom_id res chain seq x y z
N MET A 1 2.44 -28.61 -35.21
CA MET A 1 1.49 -28.97 -34.13
C MET A 1 1.80 -28.22 -32.83
N ASN A 2 3.06 -28.18 -32.34
CA ASN A 2 3.41 -27.51 -31.08
C ASN A 2 3.28 -25.98 -31.16
N ASP A 3 3.66 -25.37 -32.28
CA ASP A 3 3.47 -23.94 -32.50
C ASP A 3 1.98 -23.54 -32.52
N GLN A 4 1.12 -24.44 -32.99
CA GLN A 4 -0.31 -24.20 -33.02
C GLN A 4 -0.89 -24.12 -31.59
N ILE A 5 -0.55 -25.08 -30.72
CA ILE A 5 -1.01 -25.06 -29.31
C ILE A 5 -0.55 -23.80 -28.62
N TYR A 6 0.70 -23.37 -28.80
CA TYR A 6 1.23 -22.15 -28.26
C TYR A 6 0.44 -20.92 -28.74
N GLN A 7 0.14 -20.82 -30.05
CA GLN A 7 -0.61 -19.72 -30.60
C GLN A 7 -2.07 -19.72 -30.11
N ASP A 8 -2.67 -20.88 -30.00
CA ASP A 8 -4.04 -21.05 -29.49
C ASP A 8 -4.13 -20.61 -28.02
N LEU A 9 -3.18 -21.03 -27.18
CA LEU A 9 -3.11 -20.57 -25.77
C LEU A 9 -2.93 -19.05 -25.67
N LYS A 10 -2.10 -18.46 -26.53
CA LYS A 10 -1.96 -16.99 -26.58
C LYS A 10 -3.23 -16.29 -27.04
N SER A 11 -3.91 -16.81 -28.04
CA SER A 11 -5.17 -16.23 -28.53
C SER A 11 -6.27 -16.26 -27.46
N LEU A 12 -6.25 -17.26 -26.59
CA LEU A 12 -7.13 -17.41 -25.43
C LEU A 12 -6.65 -16.59 -24.19
N HIS A 13 -5.61 -15.77 -24.33
CA HIS A 13 -5.02 -15.00 -23.22
C HIS A 13 -4.49 -15.85 -22.05
N LEU A 14 -4.02 -17.07 -22.35
CA LEU A 14 -3.42 -18.01 -21.39
C LEU A 14 -1.89 -17.97 -21.51
N SER A 15 -1.30 -16.81 -21.25
CA SER A 15 0.12 -16.56 -21.51
C SER A 15 1.06 -17.36 -20.61
N GLY A 16 0.68 -17.64 -19.36
CA GLY A 16 1.44 -18.49 -18.44
C GLY A 16 1.48 -19.95 -18.92
N MET A 17 0.32 -20.48 -19.34
CA MET A 17 0.24 -21.81 -19.95
C MET A 17 1.08 -21.89 -21.23
N ALA A 18 1.00 -20.86 -22.09
CA ALA A 18 1.78 -20.83 -23.34
C ALA A 18 3.28 -20.87 -23.07
N GLN A 19 3.79 -20.08 -22.12
CA GLN A 19 5.20 -20.08 -21.74
C GLN A 19 5.64 -21.44 -21.14
N SER A 20 4.84 -22.00 -20.24
CA SER A 20 5.11 -23.31 -19.64
C SER A 20 5.09 -24.43 -20.68
N TRP A 21 4.14 -24.39 -21.63
CA TRP A 21 4.10 -25.32 -22.76
C TRP A 21 5.39 -25.30 -23.58
N MET A 22 5.87 -24.11 -23.97
CA MET A 22 7.14 -23.96 -24.69
C MET A 22 8.32 -24.53 -23.93
N LEU A 23 8.43 -24.21 -22.62
CA LEU A 23 9.50 -24.70 -21.77
C LEU A 23 9.50 -26.23 -21.65
N LEU A 24 8.35 -26.85 -21.44
CA LEU A 24 8.20 -28.30 -21.37
C LEU A 24 8.59 -28.97 -22.70
N HIS A 25 8.27 -28.35 -23.82
CA HIS A 25 8.62 -28.83 -25.16
C HIS A 25 10.14 -28.72 -25.41
N GLU A 26 10.75 -27.55 -25.14
CA GLU A 26 12.18 -27.31 -25.34
C GLU A 26 13.05 -28.24 -24.45
N THR A 27 12.60 -28.49 -23.23
CA THR A 27 13.30 -29.38 -22.27
C THR A 27 12.99 -30.86 -22.50
N ARG A 28 12.18 -31.23 -23.51
CA ARG A 28 11.74 -32.60 -23.84
C ARG A 28 11.04 -33.35 -22.71
N LYS A 29 10.55 -32.65 -21.69
CA LYS A 29 9.89 -33.24 -20.51
C LYS A 29 8.45 -33.71 -20.81
N LEU A 30 7.84 -33.31 -21.91
CA LEU A 30 6.46 -33.71 -22.27
C LEU A 30 6.27 -35.22 -22.35
N GLY A 31 7.29 -36.00 -22.77
CA GLY A 31 7.22 -37.44 -22.81
C GLY A 31 7.38 -38.17 -21.48
N GLU A 32 7.82 -37.47 -20.45
CA GLU A 32 8.05 -38.03 -19.13
C GLU A 32 6.89 -37.76 -18.15
N LEU A 33 5.97 -36.82 -18.52
CA LEU A 33 4.84 -36.41 -17.70
C LEU A 33 3.58 -37.20 -18.05
N THR A 34 2.80 -37.52 -17.01
CA THR A 34 1.42 -37.93 -17.26
C THR A 34 0.58 -36.74 -17.77
N LEU A 35 -0.51 -37.00 -18.47
CA LEU A 35 -1.42 -35.92 -18.89
C LEU A 35 -1.89 -35.05 -17.70
N GLN A 36 -2.16 -35.70 -16.58
CA GLN A 36 -2.62 -35.01 -15.37
C GLN A 36 -1.54 -34.06 -14.82
N ASP A 37 -0.29 -34.52 -14.72
CA ASP A 37 0.82 -33.70 -14.22
C ASP A 37 1.12 -32.53 -15.16
N GLY A 38 1.13 -32.80 -16.48
CA GLY A 38 1.32 -31.75 -17.49
C GLY A 38 0.25 -30.66 -17.41
N MET A 39 -1.02 -31.06 -17.30
CA MET A 39 -2.13 -30.10 -17.15
C MET A 39 -2.02 -29.31 -15.83
N ALA A 40 -1.68 -29.96 -14.72
CA ALA A 40 -1.49 -29.28 -13.44
C ALA A 40 -0.39 -28.21 -13.51
N MET A 41 0.75 -28.53 -14.15
CA MET A 41 1.86 -27.60 -14.35
C MET A 41 1.44 -26.39 -15.21
N LEU A 42 0.70 -26.60 -16.29
CA LEU A 42 0.23 -25.53 -17.15
C LEU A 42 -0.75 -24.60 -16.41
N ILE A 43 -1.71 -25.17 -15.69
CA ILE A 43 -2.68 -24.40 -14.90
C ILE A 43 -1.97 -23.58 -13.82
N GLN A 44 -1.02 -24.18 -13.09
CA GLN A 44 -0.24 -23.48 -12.08
C GLN A 44 0.54 -22.31 -12.68
N ALA A 45 1.20 -22.50 -13.81
CA ALA A 45 1.93 -21.45 -14.51
C ALA A 45 1.02 -20.27 -14.92
N GLU A 46 -0.22 -20.53 -15.32
CA GLU A 46 -1.19 -19.48 -15.64
C GLU A 46 -1.63 -18.72 -14.39
N HIS A 47 -1.89 -19.43 -13.28
CA HIS A 47 -2.21 -18.80 -11.99
C HIS A 47 -1.08 -17.89 -11.52
N ASP A 48 0.17 -18.36 -11.55
CA ASP A 48 1.34 -17.60 -11.16
C ASP A 48 1.51 -16.36 -12.04
N GLN A 49 1.37 -16.50 -13.36
CA GLN A 49 1.46 -15.39 -14.31
C GLN A 49 0.39 -14.34 -14.05
N ARG A 50 -0.86 -14.74 -13.80
CA ARG A 50 -1.96 -13.81 -13.47
C ARG A 50 -1.73 -13.10 -12.15
N THR A 51 -1.25 -13.82 -11.14
CA THR A 51 -0.91 -13.27 -9.83
C THR A 51 0.21 -12.23 -9.96
N ASN A 52 1.29 -12.57 -10.68
CA ASN A 52 2.41 -11.67 -10.93
C ASN A 52 1.97 -10.41 -11.69
N ASN A 53 1.17 -10.55 -12.75
CA ASN A 53 0.64 -9.43 -13.52
C ASN A 53 -0.26 -8.53 -12.67
N ARG A 54 -1.12 -9.12 -11.81
CA ARG A 54 -1.97 -8.38 -10.89
C ARG A 54 -1.13 -7.58 -9.89
N THR A 55 -0.14 -8.21 -9.28
CA THR A 55 0.77 -7.58 -8.31
C THR A 55 1.57 -6.45 -8.95
N ALA A 56 2.16 -6.67 -10.12
CA ALA A 56 2.89 -5.64 -10.86
C ALA A 56 2.00 -4.42 -11.16
N ARG A 57 0.74 -4.64 -11.55
CA ARG A 57 -0.23 -3.57 -11.78
C ARG A 57 -0.56 -2.82 -10.49
N LEU A 58 -0.77 -3.52 -9.38
CA LEU A 58 -1.06 -2.90 -8.08
C LEU A 58 0.11 -2.04 -7.61
N LEU A 59 1.34 -2.54 -7.70
CA LEU A 59 2.56 -1.79 -7.37
C LEU A 59 2.71 -0.53 -8.22
N SER A 60 2.51 -0.63 -9.53
CA SER A 60 2.56 0.53 -10.44
C SER A 60 1.49 1.57 -10.10
N GLN A 61 0.27 1.15 -9.76
CA GLN A 61 -0.83 2.05 -9.42
C GLN A 61 -0.64 2.71 -8.05
N ALA A 62 0.04 2.06 -7.12
CA ALA A 62 0.29 2.57 -5.77
C ALA A 62 1.18 3.82 -5.76
N ARG A 63 2.08 3.99 -6.73
CA ARG A 63 3.00 5.14 -6.88
C ARG A 63 3.90 5.34 -5.66
N PHE A 64 4.50 4.27 -5.18
CA PHE A 64 5.47 4.35 -4.08
C PHE A 64 6.65 5.25 -4.42
N ARG A 65 7.16 5.95 -3.40
CA ARG A 65 8.38 6.75 -3.51
C ARG A 65 9.64 5.88 -3.46
N TYR A 66 9.57 4.79 -2.67
CA TYR A 66 10.68 3.87 -2.45
C TYR A 66 10.28 2.47 -2.87
N ASN A 67 11.20 1.75 -3.50
CA ASN A 67 11.11 0.30 -3.60
C ASN A 67 11.62 -0.25 -2.26
N ALA A 68 10.73 -0.74 -1.42
CA ALA A 68 11.03 -1.16 -0.06
C ALA A 68 10.38 -2.50 0.24
N SER A 69 11.11 -3.39 0.86
CA SER A 69 10.59 -4.68 1.31
C SER A 69 10.74 -4.86 2.83
N ILE A 70 9.94 -5.75 3.41
CA ILE A 70 10.02 -6.08 4.84
C ILE A 70 11.37 -6.76 5.16
N GLU A 71 11.91 -7.53 4.22
CA GLU A 71 13.17 -8.26 4.35
C GLU A 71 14.39 -7.33 4.43
N GLU A 72 14.30 -6.13 3.84
CA GLU A 72 15.36 -5.11 3.90
C GLU A 72 15.36 -4.30 5.20
N LEU A 73 14.35 -4.49 6.05
CA LEU A 73 14.27 -3.79 7.33
C LEU A 73 15.28 -4.34 8.33
N THR A 74 16.10 -3.45 8.88
CA THR A 74 16.89 -3.77 10.07
C THR A 74 16.04 -3.59 11.31
N PHE A 75 15.86 -4.65 12.07
CA PHE A 75 15.08 -4.65 13.30
C PHE A 75 15.95 -4.27 14.49
N ASP A 76 15.52 -3.28 15.24
CA ASP A 76 16.19 -2.81 16.45
C ASP A 76 15.13 -2.22 17.41
N THR A 77 14.80 -2.97 18.43
CA THR A 77 13.76 -2.59 19.40
C THR A 77 14.12 -1.29 20.15
N ALA A 78 15.41 -1.03 20.40
CA ALA A 78 15.83 0.21 21.04
C ALA A 78 15.55 1.45 20.16
N GLN A 79 15.49 1.26 18.85
CA GLN A 79 15.12 2.30 17.89
C GLN A 79 13.62 2.29 17.53
N GLY A 80 12.80 1.54 18.25
CA GLY A 80 11.36 1.43 18.00
C GLY A 80 10.99 0.53 16.80
N ARG A 81 11.93 -0.27 16.29
CA ARG A 81 11.70 -1.24 15.19
C ARG A 81 11.47 -2.63 15.77
N ASP A 82 10.36 -2.80 16.45
CA ASP A 82 9.97 -4.12 16.97
C ASP A 82 9.63 -5.05 15.81
N LYS A 83 10.44 -6.12 15.70
CA LYS A 83 10.27 -7.16 14.67
C LYS A 83 8.89 -7.80 14.73
N ASN A 84 8.40 -8.16 15.91
CA ASN A 84 7.13 -8.86 16.07
C ASN A 84 5.96 -7.98 15.65
N GLN A 85 5.99 -6.70 16.02
CA GLN A 85 4.98 -5.74 15.61
C GLN A 85 4.97 -5.54 14.09
N ILE A 86 6.13 -5.33 13.46
CA ILE A 86 6.23 -5.12 12.01
C ILE A 86 5.81 -6.37 11.25
N LEU A 87 6.23 -7.57 11.66
CA LEU A 87 5.82 -8.82 11.04
C LEU A 87 4.31 -9.10 11.21
N SER A 88 3.74 -8.76 12.37
CA SER A 88 2.28 -8.83 12.57
C SER A 88 1.53 -7.91 11.61
N LEU A 89 2.00 -6.67 11.39
CA LEU A 89 1.42 -5.75 10.40
C LEU A 89 1.63 -6.26 8.96
N ALA A 90 2.75 -6.93 8.68
CA ALA A 90 3.01 -7.52 7.37
C ALA A 90 2.02 -8.63 6.96
N THR A 91 1.27 -9.21 7.90
CA THR A 91 0.15 -10.13 7.60
C THR A 91 -1.05 -9.43 6.93
N CYS A 92 -1.07 -8.10 6.94
CA CYS A 92 -2.16 -7.27 6.43
C CYS A 92 -3.53 -7.45 7.14
N GLU A 93 -3.57 -8.05 8.32
CA GLU A 93 -4.82 -8.24 9.06
C GLU A 93 -5.45 -6.90 9.47
N TYR A 94 -4.63 -5.89 9.79
CA TYR A 94 -5.11 -4.53 10.07
C TYR A 94 -5.92 -3.93 8.91
N ILE A 95 -5.66 -4.32 7.66
CA ILE A 95 -6.41 -3.84 6.48
C ILE A 95 -7.83 -4.42 6.49
N LYS A 96 -7.98 -5.69 6.84
CA LYS A 96 -9.32 -6.33 6.95
C LYS A 96 -10.15 -5.70 8.08
N GLN A 97 -9.49 -5.27 9.15
CA GLN A 97 -10.12 -4.61 10.29
C GLN A 97 -10.43 -3.13 10.05
N GLY A 98 -9.95 -2.54 8.94
CA GLY A 98 -10.05 -1.10 8.70
C GLY A 98 -9.26 -0.26 9.71
N ALA A 99 -8.25 -0.86 10.38
CA ALA A 99 -7.46 -0.19 11.40
C ALA A 99 -6.33 0.65 10.75
N SER A 100 -6.02 1.80 11.37
CA SER A 100 -4.93 2.68 10.92
C SER A 100 -3.58 2.26 11.52
N VAL A 101 -2.49 2.69 10.87
CA VAL A 101 -1.11 2.53 11.37
C VAL A 101 -0.44 3.91 11.38
N LEU A 102 0.11 4.29 12.53
CA LEU A 102 0.84 5.55 12.70
C LEU A 102 2.32 5.26 12.85
N VAL A 103 3.13 5.84 11.96
CA VAL A 103 4.60 5.69 11.99
C VAL A 103 5.20 7.06 12.30
N THR A 104 5.69 7.25 13.51
CA THR A 104 6.22 8.54 13.97
C THR A 104 7.70 8.46 14.33
N GLY A 105 8.40 9.59 14.32
CA GLY A 105 9.81 9.68 14.74
C GLY A 105 10.61 10.74 13.96
N PRO A 106 11.86 11.03 14.36
CA PRO A 106 12.69 12.07 13.76
C PRO A 106 12.92 11.90 12.26
N ALA A 107 13.45 12.94 11.60
CA ALA A 107 13.83 12.84 10.18
C ALA A 107 14.91 11.77 9.96
N GLY A 108 14.82 11.02 8.88
CA GLY A 108 15.86 10.05 8.48
C GLY A 108 15.83 8.69 9.17
N VAL A 109 14.94 8.44 10.16
CA VAL A 109 14.89 7.15 10.89
C VAL A 109 14.16 6.03 10.15
N GLY A 110 13.74 6.20 8.90
CA GLY A 110 13.15 5.12 8.09
C GLY A 110 11.61 5.05 8.09
N LYS A 111 10.88 6.06 8.57
CA LYS A 111 9.40 6.08 8.58
C LYS A 111 8.78 5.78 7.22
N SER A 112 9.17 6.55 6.21
CA SER A 112 8.67 6.42 4.83
C SER A 112 9.04 5.06 4.22
N PHE A 113 10.18 4.49 4.63
CA PHE A 113 10.61 3.16 4.18
C PHE A 113 9.69 2.08 4.77
N ILE A 114 9.44 2.10 6.10
CA ILE A 114 8.52 1.17 6.76
C ILE A 114 7.10 1.29 6.18
N ALA A 115 6.59 2.52 6.02
CA ALA A 115 5.27 2.76 5.42
C ALA A 115 5.18 2.21 3.99
N SER A 116 6.26 2.38 3.18
CA SER A 116 6.34 1.82 1.83
C SER A 116 6.43 0.30 1.85
N ALA A 117 7.25 -0.31 2.73
CA ALA A 117 7.39 -1.76 2.84
C ALA A 117 6.07 -2.44 3.21
N LEU A 118 5.33 -1.89 4.18
CA LEU A 118 3.97 -2.36 4.52
C LEU A 118 3.00 -2.20 3.36
N GLY A 119 3.10 -1.10 2.60
CA GLY A 119 2.30 -0.87 1.39
C GLY A 119 2.62 -1.86 0.28
N HIS A 120 3.89 -2.17 0.03
CA HIS A 120 4.33 -3.19 -0.93
C HIS A 120 3.78 -4.57 -0.53
N GLN A 121 3.91 -4.93 0.75
CA GLN A 121 3.37 -6.18 1.28
C GLN A 121 1.85 -6.27 1.06
N ALA A 122 1.11 -5.18 1.26
CA ALA A 122 -0.31 -5.13 0.95
C ALA A 122 -0.60 -5.35 -0.55
N CYS A 123 0.22 -4.81 -1.47
CA CYS A 123 0.10 -5.09 -2.90
C CYS A 123 0.35 -6.57 -3.23
N PHE A 124 1.34 -7.21 -2.60
CA PHE A 124 1.58 -8.65 -2.74
C PHE A 124 0.42 -9.49 -2.22
N ALA A 125 -0.24 -9.04 -1.15
CA ALA A 125 -1.47 -9.65 -0.64
C ALA A 125 -2.72 -9.34 -1.49
N GLY A 126 -2.58 -8.56 -2.59
CA GLY A 126 -3.64 -8.29 -3.56
C GLY A 126 -4.52 -7.07 -3.24
N TYR A 127 -4.16 -6.26 -2.25
CA TYR A 127 -4.88 -5.04 -1.88
C TYR A 127 -4.56 -3.86 -2.81
N LYS A 128 -5.55 -3.00 -3.01
CA LYS A 128 -5.39 -1.73 -3.75
C LYS A 128 -4.78 -0.68 -2.83
N VAL A 129 -3.57 -0.25 -3.13
CA VAL A 129 -2.81 0.70 -2.33
C VAL A 129 -2.59 2.00 -3.11
N ARG A 130 -2.57 3.11 -2.40
CA ARG A 130 -2.09 4.40 -2.89
C ARG A 130 -1.11 4.99 -1.89
N TYR A 131 0.09 5.31 -2.34
CA TYR A 131 1.04 6.13 -1.59
C TYR A 131 0.91 7.60 -2.05
N ALA A 132 0.85 8.51 -1.11
CA ALA A 132 0.82 9.93 -1.36
C ALA A 132 1.64 10.69 -0.31
N ASN A 133 2.44 11.65 -0.74
CA ASN A 133 2.94 12.68 0.15
C ASN A 133 1.77 13.61 0.52
N MET A 134 1.68 14.02 1.79
CA MET A 134 0.56 14.83 2.30
C MET A 134 0.35 16.10 1.49
N GLN A 135 1.43 16.84 1.16
CA GLN A 135 1.32 18.08 0.40
C GLN A 135 0.71 17.85 -1.00
N LYS A 136 1.18 16.80 -1.70
CA LYS A 136 0.64 16.44 -3.02
C LYS A 136 -0.80 15.96 -2.95
N LEU A 137 -1.16 15.26 -1.88
CA LEU A 137 -2.55 14.82 -1.67
C LEU A 137 -3.49 16.02 -1.52
N LEU A 138 -3.09 17.04 -0.76
CA LEU A 138 -3.85 18.28 -0.59
C LEU A 138 -3.95 19.07 -1.91
N GLU A 139 -2.89 19.10 -2.70
CA GLU A 139 -2.90 19.71 -4.04
C GLU A 139 -3.86 18.96 -4.98
N ASP A 140 -3.83 17.62 -5.00
CA ASP A 140 -4.73 16.78 -5.79
C ASP A 140 -6.21 17.02 -5.40
N MET A 141 -6.52 17.15 -4.09
CA MET A 141 -7.86 17.50 -3.59
C MET A 141 -8.31 18.88 -4.04
N HIS A 142 -7.44 19.88 -3.91
CA HIS A 142 -7.71 21.24 -4.34
C HIS A 142 -8.00 21.31 -5.85
N MET A 143 -7.17 20.65 -6.67
CA MET A 143 -7.39 20.58 -8.12
C MET A 143 -8.70 19.86 -8.47
N ALA A 144 -9.03 18.78 -7.76
CA ALA A 144 -10.30 18.08 -7.98
C ALA A 144 -11.53 18.97 -7.69
N ARG A 145 -11.44 19.88 -6.71
CA ARG A 145 -12.50 20.88 -6.44
C ARG A 145 -12.60 21.91 -7.55
N ILE A 146 -11.47 22.48 -7.99
CA ILE A 146 -11.45 23.44 -9.11
C ILE A 146 -12.05 22.82 -10.37
N GLU A 147 -11.75 21.57 -10.66
CA GLU A 147 -12.26 20.85 -11.83
C GLU A 147 -13.70 20.31 -11.64
N SER A 148 -14.37 20.59 -10.53
CA SER A 148 -15.69 20.03 -10.18
C SER A 148 -15.72 18.49 -10.16
N LYS A 149 -14.59 17.84 -9.83
CA LYS A 149 -14.42 16.38 -9.77
C LYS A 149 -14.21 15.87 -8.35
N ALA A 150 -14.47 16.67 -7.33
CA ALA A 150 -14.20 16.34 -5.93
C ALA A 150 -14.86 15.02 -5.51
N ALA A 151 -16.17 14.85 -5.74
CA ALA A 151 -16.87 13.61 -5.40
C ALA A 151 -16.19 12.37 -5.99
N ARG A 152 -15.87 12.39 -7.29
CA ARG A 152 -15.16 11.29 -7.95
C ARG A 152 -13.77 11.03 -7.36
N PHE A 153 -13.08 12.07 -6.89
CA PHE A 153 -11.78 11.94 -6.25
C PHE A 153 -11.91 11.23 -4.90
N PHE A 154 -12.87 11.69 -4.05
CA PHE A 154 -13.10 11.09 -2.74
C PHE A 154 -13.61 9.65 -2.86
N ASP A 155 -14.54 9.35 -3.75
CA ASP A 155 -14.97 7.97 -4.06
C ASP A 155 -13.79 7.07 -4.42
N LYS A 156 -12.87 7.57 -5.26
CA LYS A 156 -11.66 6.82 -5.63
C LYS A 156 -10.74 6.58 -4.44
N MET A 157 -10.58 7.56 -3.56
CA MET A 157 -9.77 7.39 -2.34
C MET A 157 -10.45 6.47 -1.34
N ALA A 158 -11.76 6.53 -1.19
CA ALA A 158 -12.55 5.64 -0.34
C ALA A 158 -12.52 4.17 -0.82
N ALA A 159 -12.42 3.95 -2.13
CA ALA A 159 -12.36 2.60 -2.73
C ALA A 159 -11.00 1.89 -2.55
N LEU A 160 -9.95 2.59 -2.11
CA LEU A 160 -8.64 1.99 -1.83
C LEU A 160 -8.68 1.17 -0.54
N ASP A 161 -8.07 0.00 -0.55
CA ASP A 161 -7.96 -0.83 0.66
C ASP A 161 -6.98 -0.22 1.68
N LEU A 162 -5.89 0.37 1.16
CA LEU A 162 -4.87 1.04 1.98
C LEU A 162 -4.47 2.38 1.34
N LEU A 163 -4.51 3.44 2.14
CA LEU A 163 -3.94 4.74 1.79
C LEU A 163 -2.71 4.99 2.67
N VAL A 164 -1.56 5.24 2.05
CA VAL A 164 -0.32 5.63 2.75
C VAL A 164 -0.13 7.12 2.57
N ILE A 165 -0.17 7.88 3.68
CA ILE A 165 0.06 9.32 3.74
C ILE A 165 1.41 9.56 4.38
N ASP A 166 2.37 10.06 3.62
CA ASP A 166 3.71 10.35 4.10
C ASP A 166 3.92 11.86 4.32
N ASP A 167 4.88 12.21 5.16
CA ASP A 167 5.22 13.58 5.53
C ASP A 167 4.04 14.37 6.13
N PHE A 168 3.16 13.69 6.89
CA PHE A 168 2.06 14.36 7.60
C PHE A 168 2.59 15.34 8.65
N GLY A 169 1.95 16.51 8.74
CA GLY A 169 2.26 17.52 9.76
C GLY A 169 3.44 18.43 9.43
N MET A 170 3.95 18.41 8.19
CA MET A 170 5.00 19.36 7.74
C MET A 170 4.48 20.80 7.62
N LYS A 171 3.19 21.00 7.53
CA LYS A 171 2.52 22.30 7.40
C LYS A 171 1.17 22.26 8.12
N ILE A 172 0.78 23.39 8.72
CA ILE A 172 -0.56 23.59 9.28
C ILE A 172 -1.56 23.59 8.12
N LEU A 173 -2.66 22.84 8.25
CA LEU A 173 -3.72 22.81 7.24
C LEU A 173 -4.54 24.11 7.30
N ASP A 174 -4.87 24.66 6.13
CA ASP A 174 -5.86 25.73 6.06
C ASP A 174 -7.29 25.20 6.24
N GLY A 175 -8.29 26.10 6.27
CA GLY A 175 -9.67 25.72 6.57
C GLY A 175 -10.25 24.70 5.58
N GLN A 176 -10.00 24.89 4.27
CA GLN A 176 -10.52 23.97 3.25
C GLN A 176 -9.74 22.65 3.23
N GLN A 177 -8.41 22.69 3.39
CA GLN A 177 -7.57 21.50 3.48
C GLN A 177 -7.97 20.62 4.67
N LEU A 178 -8.34 21.24 5.79
CA LEU A 178 -8.80 20.54 6.99
C LEU A 178 -10.15 19.84 6.76
N LEU A 179 -11.09 20.51 6.08
CA LEU A 179 -12.39 19.94 5.69
C LEU A 179 -12.20 18.76 4.73
N ASP A 180 -11.35 18.93 3.71
CA ASP A 180 -11.06 17.89 2.73
C ASP A 180 -10.39 16.68 3.39
N PHE A 181 -9.47 16.92 4.32
CA PHE A 181 -8.82 15.84 5.06
C PHE A 181 -9.80 15.12 6.00
N MET A 182 -10.71 15.86 6.65
CA MET A 182 -11.78 15.29 7.46
C MET A 182 -12.70 14.39 6.63
N GLU A 183 -13.16 14.85 5.47
CA GLU A 183 -14.00 14.09 4.53
C GLU A 183 -13.28 12.77 4.13
N LEU A 184 -12.00 12.85 3.74
CA LEU A 184 -11.19 11.69 3.40
C LEU A 184 -11.10 10.66 4.53
N ILE A 185 -10.87 11.12 5.76
CA ILE A 185 -10.72 10.25 6.92
C ILE A 185 -12.07 9.63 7.32
N GLU A 186 -13.16 10.40 7.27
CA GLU A 186 -14.52 9.95 7.57
C GLU A 186 -14.93 8.80 6.64
N ASP A 187 -14.75 8.96 5.34
CA ASP A 187 -15.11 7.94 4.35
C ASP A 187 -14.37 6.61 4.56
N ARG A 188 -13.19 6.68 5.15
CA ARG A 188 -12.32 5.52 5.36
C ARG A 188 -12.44 4.89 6.75
N HIS A 189 -12.86 5.66 7.75
CA HIS A 189 -12.89 5.23 9.15
C HIS A 189 -13.71 3.95 9.35
N GLY A 190 -13.11 2.93 10.00
CA GLY A 190 -13.72 1.63 10.28
C GLY A 190 -14.04 0.75 9.05
N ARG A 191 -13.67 1.19 7.85
CA ARG A 191 -13.93 0.48 6.59
C ARG A 191 -12.64 0.16 5.81
N LYS A 192 -11.70 1.07 5.82
CA LYS A 192 -10.46 1.03 5.04
C LYS A 192 -9.30 1.52 5.87
N SER A 193 -8.12 0.98 5.64
CA SER A 193 -6.93 1.32 6.44
C SER A 193 -6.17 2.51 5.88
N THR A 194 -5.56 3.26 6.81
CA THR A 194 -4.69 4.36 6.46
C THR A 194 -3.38 4.26 7.26
N ILE A 195 -2.24 4.32 6.56
CA ILE A 195 -0.93 4.48 7.21
C ILE A 195 -0.57 5.95 7.15
N ILE A 196 -0.22 6.54 8.30
CA ILE A 196 0.25 7.93 8.35
C ILE A 196 1.66 7.95 8.91
N ALA A 197 2.61 8.45 8.10
CA ALA A 197 3.98 8.67 8.50
C ALA A 197 4.21 10.16 8.81
N SER A 198 4.73 10.46 10.01
CA SER A 198 4.94 11.83 10.48
C SER A 198 6.26 12.01 11.23
N GLN A 199 6.88 13.17 11.09
CA GLN A 199 8.01 13.56 11.92
C GLN A 199 7.58 14.02 13.31
N LEU A 200 6.32 14.43 13.45
CA LEU A 200 5.77 14.89 14.70
C LEU A 200 5.20 13.74 15.53
N PRO A 201 5.45 13.72 16.84
CA PRO A 201 4.73 12.85 17.75
C PRO A 201 3.21 13.08 17.67
N VAL A 202 2.41 12.03 17.84
CA VAL A 202 0.94 12.10 17.73
C VAL A 202 0.34 13.18 18.64
N LYS A 203 0.91 13.40 19.82
CA LYS A 203 0.47 14.45 20.77
C LYS A 203 0.49 15.87 20.19
N ASN A 204 1.32 16.12 19.18
CA ASN A 204 1.47 17.42 18.53
C ASN A 204 0.60 17.56 17.27
N TRP A 205 -0.16 16.52 16.89
CA TRP A 205 -0.99 16.57 15.68
C TRP A 205 -2.18 17.51 15.80
N TYR A 206 -2.65 17.73 17.03
CA TYR A 206 -3.70 18.71 17.30
C TYR A 206 -3.32 20.10 16.78
N ASP A 207 -2.11 20.56 17.03
CA ASP A 207 -1.63 21.90 16.63
C ASP A 207 -1.63 22.09 15.10
N ILE A 208 -1.42 21.00 14.34
CA ILE A 208 -1.46 21.01 12.88
C ILE A 208 -2.89 21.19 12.33
N LEU A 209 -3.86 20.70 13.09
CA LEU A 209 -5.29 20.67 12.73
C LEU A 209 -6.07 21.80 13.41
N ALA A 210 -5.45 22.58 14.32
CA ALA A 210 -6.11 23.46 15.30
C ALA A 210 -6.86 24.68 14.73
N LYS A 211 -6.84 24.94 13.40
CA LYS A 211 -7.67 26.00 12.81
C LYS A 211 -9.17 25.86 13.08
N ASN A 212 -9.63 24.63 13.31
CA ASN A 212 -10.96 24.34 13.80
C ASN A 212 -10.88 23.20 14.83
N PRO A 213 -10.97 23.51 16.13
CA PRO A 213 -10.84 22.54 17.21
C PRO A 213 -11.78 21.34 17.10
N THR A 214 -13.04 21.57 16.73
CA THR A 214 -14.04 20.50 16.61
C THR A 214 -13.68 19.50 15.50
N ILE A 215 -13.18 20.00 14.37
CA ILE A 215 -12.75 19.13 13.26
C ILE A 215 -11.45 18.42 13.64
N ALA A 216 -10.52 19.11 14.32
CA ALA A 216 -9.28 18.51 14.80
C ALA A 216 -9.55 17.30 15.71
N ASP A 217 -10.42 17.49 16.72
CA ASP A 217 -10.83 16.42 17.63
C ASP A 217 -11.46 15.24 16.87
N ALA A 218 -12.36 15.54 15.92
CA ALA A 218 -13.02 14.52 15.11
C ALA A 218 -12.04 13.71 14.24
N VAL A 219 -11.07 14.37 13.59
CA VAL A 219 -10.02 13.70 12.81
C VAL A 219 -9.16 12.82 13.70
N LEU A 220 -8.69 13.36 14.84
CA LEU A 220 -7.81 12.63 15.76
C LEU A 220 -8.51 11.43 16.39
N ASP A 221 -9.77 11.55 16.79
CA ASP A 221 -10.53 10.41 17.32
C ASP A 221 -10.59 9.25 16.32
N ARG A 222 -10.81 9.53 15.04
CA ARG A 222 -10.90 8.53 13.97
C ARG A 222 -9.56 7.91 13.58
N VAL A 223 -8.50 8.70 13.58
CA VAL A 223 -7.18 8.25 13.11
C VAL A 223 -6.39 7.58 14.22
N VAL A 224 -6.53 8.05 15.48
CA VAL A 224 -5.60 7.71 16.56
C VAL A 224 -6.12 6.65 17.52
N LYS A 225 -7.44 6.57 17.73
CA LYS A 225 -8.06 5.79 18.82
C LYS A 225 -7.84 4.28 18.69
N SER A 226 -7.93 3.75 17.48
CA SER A 226 -7.76 2.30 17.20
C SER A 226 -6.51 2.00 16.37
N ALA A 227 -5.55 2.93 16.31
CA ALA A 227 -4.39 2.78 15.45
C ALA A 227 -3.27 1.99 16.10
N TYR A 228 -2.62 1.14 15.30
CA TYR A 228 -1.31 0.60 15.63
C TYR A 228 -0.27 1.71 15.57
N ARG A 229 0.65 1.78 16.53
CA ARG A 229 1.66 2.83 16.62
C ARG A 229 3.05 2.25 16.53
N ILE A 230 3.86 2.79 15.62
CA ILE A 230 5.29 2.52 15.49
C ILE A 230 5.99 3.85 15.78
N GLU A 231 6.62 3.94 16.93
CA GLU A 231 7.36 5.14 17.35
C GLU A 231 8.86 4.89 17.18
N LEU A 232 9.43 5.45 16.11
CA LEU A 232 10.82 5.28 15.76
C LEU A 232 11.68 6.30 16.52
N ASN A 233 12.74 5.81 17.13
CA ASN A 233 13.76 6.59 17.79
C ASN A 233 15.11 6.38 17.08
N GLY A 234 16.10 7.22 17.40
CA GLY A 234 17.45 7.02 16.90
C GLY A 234 17.96 8.11 15.98
N VAL A 235 19.14 7.89 15.43
CA VAL A 235 19.86 8.82 14.56
C VAL A 235 19.45 8.63 13.11
N SER A 236 19.55 9.67 12.30
CA SER A 236 19.30 9.59 10.85
C SER A 236 20.15 8.51 10.20
N MET A 237 19.51 7.64 9.43
CA MET A 237 20.15 6.62 8.58
C MET A 237 20.58 7.18 7.21
N ARG A 238 20.31 8.47 6.93
CA ARG A 238 20.77 9.13 5.72
C ARG A 238 22.27 9.42 5.86
N LYS A 239 23.08 8.82 4.96
CA LYS A 239 24.47 9.20 4.77
C LYS A 239 24.57 10.53 4.07
#